data_ddf4ba89dfe961e7bdb3cbb6b22846ab
#
_entry.id   ddf4ba89dfe961e7bdb3cbb6b22846ab
#
_cell.length_a   1.000
_cell.length_b   1.000
_cell.length_c   1.000
_cell.angle_alpha   90.00
_cell.angle_beta   90.00
_cell.angle_gamma   90.00
#
_symmetry.space_group_name_H-M   'P 1'
#
loop_
_entity.id
_entity.type
_entity.pdbx_description
1 polymer ?
#
loop_
_entity_poly.entity_id
_entity_poly.type
_entity_poly.pdbx_seq_one_letter_code
_entity_poly.pdbx_strand_id
1 'polypeptide(L)'
;MSEQPVLDTLADMTAASVDHNSLSPREYMLARVAALVAVDAPPMSWLANAPAISESGLTAEDIQGILIAVAPVVGGPRVMAAGGHILRALGIAIAVADAEIAEAELAAAEDGQS
;
A
#
# COMPACT_ATOMS: atom_id res chain seq x y z
N MET A 1 19.66 -16.02 13.17
CA MET A 1 18.23 -16.18 13.50
C MET A 1 17.59 -14.80 13.45
N SER A 2 16.48 -14.64 12.77
CA SER A 2 15.82 -13.34 12.66
C SER A 2 15.11 -12.96 13.98
N GLU A 3 15.12 -11.67 14.31
CA GLU A 3 14.34 -11.13 15.43
C GLU A 3 12.86 -10.91 15.07
N GLN A 4 12.52 -11.07 13.78
CA GLN A 4 11.16 -10.81 13.26
C GLN A 4 10.68 -11.97 12.39
N PRO A 5 10.55 -13.18 12.96
CA PRO A 5 10.25 -14.37 12.15
C PRO A 5 8.89 -14.32 11.45
N VAL A 6 7.89 -13.68 12.05
CA VAL A 6 6.57 -13.54 11.40
C VAL A 6 6.67 -12.66 10.17
N LEU A 7 7.31 -11.49 10.30
CA LEU A 7 7.46 -10.56 9.17
C LEU A 7 8.32 -11.16 8.07
N ASP A 8 9.38 -11.90 8.44
CA ASP A 8 10.22 -12.59 7.45
C ASP A 8 9.44 -13.64 6.70
N THR A 9 8.59 -14.41 7.38
CA THR A 9 7.74 -15.41 6.74
C THR A 9 6.77 -14.75 5.76
N LEU A 10 6.14 -13.65 6.15
CA LEU A 10 5.23 -12.91 5.27
C LEU A 10 5.96 -12.34 4.06
N ALA A 11 7.18 -11.82 4.25
CA ALA A 11 8.01 -11.33 3.15
C ALA A 11 8.39 -12.44 2.18
N ASP A 12 8.74 -13.62 2.69
CA ASP A 12 9.05 -14.80 1.87
C ASP A 12 7.83 -15.27 1.07
N MET A 13 6.65 -15.27 1.67
CA MET A 13 5.40 -15.59 0.99
C MET A 13 5.13 -14.62 -0.15
N THR A 14 5.34 -13.33 0.08
CA THR A 14 5.14 -12.29 -0.94
C THR A 14 6.13 -12.48 -2.09
N ALA A 15 7.40 -12.71 -1.79
CA ALA A 15 8.42 -12.96 -2.79
C ALA A 15 8.10 -14.19 -3.65
N ALA A 16 7.68 -15.28 -3.02
CA ALA A 16 7.26 -16.49 -3.73
C ALA A 16 6.04 -16.24 -4.62
N SER A 17 5.07 -15.47 -4.12
CA SER A 17 3.88 -15.10 -4.88
C SER A 17 4.24 -14.33 -6.16
N VAL A 18 5.19 -13.40 -6.07
CA VAL A 18 5.67 -12.65 -7.25
C VAL A 18 6.42 -13.56 -8.21
N ASP A 19 7.34 -14.39 -7.70
CA ASP A 19 8.19 -15.26 -8.52
C ASP A 19 7.40 -16.32 -9.29
N HIS A 20 6.36 -16.87 -8.69
CA HIS A 20 5.56 -17.95 -9.29
C HIS A 20 4.35 -17.44 -10.09
N ASN A 21 4.22 -16.13 -10.24
CA ASN A 21 3.05 -15.53 -10.87
C ASN A 21 3.26 -15.27 -12.37
N SER A 22 2.25 -15.61 -13.17
CA SER A 22 2.26 -15.37 -14.62
C SER A 22 1.59 -14.07 -15.02
N LEU A 23 0.97 -13.35 -14.05
CA LEU A 23 0.30 -12.09 -14.32
C LEU A 23 1.32 -10.96 -14.54
N SER A 24 0.95 -9.95 -15.31
CA SER A 24 1.74 -8.73 -15.39
C SER A 24 1.78 -8.04 -14.02
N PRO A 25 2.77 -7.17 -13.75
CA PRO A 25 2.81 -6.42 -12.48
C PRO A 25 1.52 -5.65 -12.20
N ARG A 26 0.91 -5.06 -13.24
CA ARG A 26 -0.35 -4.35 -13.12
C ARG A 26 -1.51 -5.28 -12.75
N GLU A 27 -1.65 -6.39 -13.46
CA GLU A 27 -2.70 -7.38 -13.20
C GLU A 27 -2.55 -7.99 -11.81
N TYR A 28 -1.31 -8.30 -11.42
CA TYR A 28 -0.99 -8.81 -10.09
C TYR A 28 -1.47 -7.84 -9.00
N MET A 29 -1.17 -6.55 -9.15
CA MET A 29 -1.59 -5.55 -8.15
C MET A 29 -3.08 -5.26 -8.18
N LEU A 30 -3.74 -5.35 -9.34
CA LEU A 30 -5.21 -5.26 -9.40
C LEU A 30 -5.86 -6.36 -8.57
N ALA A 31 -5.39 -7.61 -8.73
CA ALA A 31 -5.89 -8.75 -7.96
C ALA A 31 -5.61 -8.58 -6.46
N ARG A 32 -4.42 -8.12 -6.12
CA ARG A 32 -3.99 -7.95 -4.74
C ARG A 32 -4.79 -6.86 -4.02
N VAL A 33 -5.03 -5.73 -4.68
CA VAL A 33 -5.85 -4.64 -4.12
C VAL A 33 -7.31 -5.10 -3.93
N ALA A 34 -7.87 -5.84 -4.90
CA ALA A 34 -9.20 -6.41 -4.75
C ALA A 34 -9.30 -7.33 -3.52
N ALA A 35 -8.26 -8.13 -3.28
CA ALA A 35 -8.20 -9.01 -2.11
C ALA A 35 -8.11 -8.22 -0.81
N LEU A 36 -7.34 -7.11 -0.78
CA LEU A 36 -7.26 -6.25 0.40
C LEU A 36 -8.63 -5.68 0.78
N VAL A 37 -9.42 -5.29 -0.21
CA VAL A 37 -10.80 -4.84 0.02
C VAL A 37 -11.65 -5.97 0.59
N ALA A 38 -11.58 -7.14 -0.03
CA ALA A 38 -12.40 -8.29 0.32
C ALA A 38 -12.16 -8.79 1.74
N VAL A 39 -10.92 -8.76 2.21
CA VAL A 39 -10.57 -9.22 3.57
C VAL A 39 -10.64 -8.11 4.61
N ASP A 40 -11.08 -6.91 4.23
CA ASP A 40 -11.13 -5.75 5.13
C ASP A 40 -9.77 -5.45 5.76
N ALA A 41 -8.75 -5.36 4.92
CA ALA A 41 -7.37 -5.12 5.37
C ALA A 41 -7.25 -3.79 6.10
N PRO A 42 -6.52 -3.74 7.23
CA PRO A 42 -6.36 -2.51 8.01
C PRO A 42 -5.46 -1.49 7.29
N PRO A 43 -5.46 -0.21 7.74
CA PRO A 43 -4.65 0.83 7.10
C PRO A 43 -3.17 0.49 6.92
N MET A 44 -2.58 -0.24 7.88
CA MET A 44 -1.17 -0.64 7.78
C MET A 44 -0.88 -1.57 6.60
N SER A 45 -1.83 -2.44 6.25
CA SER A 45 -1.69 -3.30 5.07
C SER A 45 -1.73 -2.49 3.78
N TRP A 46 -2.57 -1.47 3.72
CA TRP A 46 -2.62 -0.54 2.60
C TRP A 46 -1.32 0.24 2.47
N LEU A 47 -0.80 0.74 3.60
CA LEU A 47 0.47 1.46 3.63
C LEU A 47 1.64 0.57 3.17
N ALA A 48 1.69 -0.67 3.63
CA ALA A 48 2.74 -1.62 3.25
C ALA A 48 2.72 -1.95 1.75
N ASN A 49 1.55 -1.92 1.11
CA ASN A 49 1.40 -2.20 -0.32
C ASN A 49 1.50 -0.95 -1.21
N ALA A 50 1.51 0.25 -0.62
CA ALA A 50 1.50 1.50 -1.38
C ALA A 50 2.65 1.64 -2.38
N PRO A 51 3.92 1.32 -2.04
CA PRO A 51 5.01 1.39 -3.03
C PRO A 51 4.78 0.47 -4.22
N ALA A 52 4.35 -0.77 -3.99
CA ALA A 52 4.08 -1.73 -5.06
C ALA A 52 2.90 -1.28 -5.94
N ILE A 53 1.89 -0.69 -5.35
CA ILE A 53 0.75 -0.13 -6.09
C ILE A 53 1.25 0.97 -7.03
N SER A 54 2.05 1.90 -6.53
CA SER A 54 2.62 2.99 -7.32
C SER A 54 3.53 2.48 -8.43
N GLU A 55 4.43 1.55 -8.11
CA GLU A 55 5.39 0.99 -9.07
C GLU A 55 4.71 0.21 -10.19
N SER A 56 3.56 -0.41 -9.93
CA SER A 56 2.79 -1.15 -10.94
C SER A 56 2.00 -0.24 -11.89
N GLY A 57 2.01 1.06 -11.64
CA GLY A 57 1.32 2.04 -12.49
C GLY A 57 -0.18 2.17 -12.20
N LEU A 58 -0.66 1.63 -11.08
CA LEU A 58 -2.06 1.83 -10.68
C LEU A 58 -2.29 3.27 -10.25
N THR A 59 -3.34 3.86 -10.80
CA THR A 59 -3.76 5.22 -10.49
C THR A 59 -4.90 5.22 -9.47
N ALA A 60 -5.24 6.40 -8.95
CA ALA A 60 -6.42 6.56 -8.09
C ALA A 60 -7.70 6.13 -8.82
N GLU A 61 -7.79 6.40 -10.12
CA GLU A 61 -8.93 5.95 -10.94
C GLU A 61 -9.00 4.42 -11.01
N ASP A 62 -7.85 3.74 -11.12
CA ASP A 62 -7.80 2.29 -11.10
C ASP A 62 -8.31 1.73 -9.76
N ILE A 63 -7.89 2.32 -8.65
CA ILE A 63 -8.35 1.93 -7.30
C ILE A 63 -9.87 2.11 -7.20
N GLN A 64 -10.39 3.22 -7.68
CA GLN A 64 -11.82 3.47 -7.72
C GLN A 64 -12.54 2.40 -8.55
N GLY A 65 -11.99 2.04 -9.71
CA GLY A 65 -12.52 0.99 -10.56
C GLY A 65 -12.55 -0.37 -9.87
N ILE A 66 -11.53 -0.69 -9.08
CA ILE A 66 -11.49 -1.93 -8.28
C ILE A 66 -12.63 -1.93 -7.26
N LEU A 67 -12.81 -0.82 -6.53
CA LEU A 67 -13.90 -0.71 -5.54
C LEU A 67 -15.26 -0.93 -6.17
N ILE A 68 -15.48 -0.35 -7.36
CA ILE A 68 -16.72 -0.53 -8.10
C ILE A 68 -16.88 -1.99 -8.54
N ALA A 69 -15.81 -2.61 -9.04
CA ALA A 69 -15.86 -3.99 -9.55
C ALA A 69 -16.16 -5.00 -8.45
N VAL A 70 -15.61 -4.81 -7.25
CA VAL A 70 -15.79 -5.77 -6.14
C VAL A 70 -17.06 -5.52 -5.34
N ALA A 71 -17.67 -4.34 -5.45
CA ALA A 71 -18.85 -3.96 -4.66
C ALA A 71 -19.99 -4.99 -4.70
N PRO A 72 -20.38 -5.54 -5.86
CA PRO A 72 -21.44 -6.56 -5.90
C PRO A 72 -21.09 -7.85 -5.18
N VAL A 73 -19.79 -8.12 -4.99
CA VAL A 73 -19.31 -9.37 -4.36
C VAL A 73 -19.17 -9.19 -2.85
N VAL A 74 -18.53 -8.08 -2.42
CA VAL A 74 -18.16 -7.88 -1.01
C VAL A 74 -19.15 -7.03 -0.21
N GLY A 75 -19.98 -6.27 -0.90
CA GLY A 75 -21.02 -5.44 -0.30
C GLY A 75 -20.56 -4.02 0.06
N GLY A 76 -21.55 -3.11 0.15
CA GLY A 76 -21.33 -1.69 0.39
C GLY A 76 -20.52 -1.36 1.65
N PRO A 77 -20.85 -1.96 2.82
CA PRO A 77 -20.11 -1.67 4.05
C PRO A 77 -18.61 -1.94 3.93
N ARG A 78 -18.23 -3.01 3.25
CA ARG A 78 -16.81 -3.36 3.08
C ARG A 78 -16.09 -2.40 2.12
N VAL A 79 -16.76 -1.96 1.09
CA VAL A 79 -16.22 -0.97 0.15
C VAL A 79 -16.03 0.38 0.86
N MET A 80 -16.99 0.80 1.68
CA MET A 80 -16.88 2.03 2.46
C MET A 80 -15.74 1.97 3.48
N ALA A 81 -15.59 0.82 4.15
CA ALA A 81 -14.49 0.58 5.09
C ALA A 81 -13.14 0.65 4.38
N ALA A 82 -13.02 0.04 3.21
CA ALA A 82 -11.78 0.08 2.41
C ALA A 82 -11.42 1.52 2.03
N GLY A 83 -12.38 2.32 1.60
CA GLY A 83 -12.16 3.74 1.30
C GLY A 83 -11.62 4.50 2.49
N GLY A 84 -12.18 4.28 3.68
CA GLY A 84 -11.71 4.88 4.92
C GLY A 84 -10.28 4.45 5.29
N HIS A 85 -9.96 3.18 5.16
CA HIS A 85 -8.62 2.65 5.43
C HIS A 85 -7.57 3.21 4.46
N ILE A 86 -7.92 3.34 3.18
CA ILE A 86 -7.05 3.93 2.17
C ILE A 86 -6.74 5.39 2.51
N LEU A 87 -7.76 6.16 2.89
CA LEU A 87 -7.58 7.57 3.27
C LEU A 87 -6.67 7.70 4.50
N ARG A 88 -6.84 6.82 5.49
CA ARG A 88 -5.97 6.79 6.67
C ARG A 88 -4.53 6.45 6.31
N ALA A 89 -4.34 5.45 5.45
CA ALA A 89 -3.00 5.07 4.99
C ALA A 89 -2.33 6.22 4.23
N LEU A 90 -3.07 6.93 3.37
CA LEU A 90 -2.57 8.10 2.66
C LEU A 90 -2.19 9.22 3.62
N GLY A 91 -3.00 9.47 4.65
CA GLY A 91 -2.70 10.46 5.68
C GLY A 91 -1.41 10.15 6.43
N ILE A 92 -1.19 8.90 6.80
CA ILE A 92 0.05 8.44 7.45
C ILE A 92 1.24 8.64 6.51
N ALA A 93 1.12 8.28 5.23
CA ALA A 93 2.19 8.43 4.26
C ALA A 93 2.56 9.91 4.04
N ILE A 94 1.58 10.82 4.00
CA ILE A 94 1.80 12.25 3.88
C ILE A 94 2.54 12.78 5.11
N ALA A 95 2.13 12.38 6.31
CA ALA A 95 2.76 12.81 7.55
C ALA A 95 4.23 12.37 7.62
N VAL A 96 4.54 11.15 7.20
CA VAL A 96 5.92 10.64 7.15
C VAL A 96 6.74 11.43 6.13
N ALA A 97 6.19 11.68 4.94
CA ALA A 97 6.89 12.45 3.91
C ALA A 97 7.18 13.89 4.37
N ASP A 98 6.21 14.54 5.04
CA ASP A 98 6.40 15.88 5.58
C ASP A 98 7.50 15.92 6.64
N ALA A 99 7.56 14.91 7.52
CA ALA A 99 8.61 14.80 8.52
C ALA A 99 9.99 14.62 7.90
N GLU A 100 10.11 13.80 6.87
CA GLU A 100 11.36 13.58 6.15
C GLU A 100 11.84 14.85 5.43
N ILE A 101 10.91 15.60 4.82
CA ILE A 101 11.22 16.87 4.16
C ILE A 101 11.73 17.89 5.19
N ALA A 102 11.06 17.99 6.34
CA ALA A 102 11.46 18.89 7.41
C ALA A 102 12.86 18.55 7.92
N GLU A 103 13.17 17.26 8.10
CA GLU A 103 14.51 16.83 8.50
C GLU A 103 15.56 17.18 7.45
N ALA A 104 15.26 17.00 6.17
CA ALA A 104 16.16 17.33 5.08
C ALA A 104 16.42 18.83 5.00
N GLU A 105 15.39 19.67 5.22
CA GLU A 105 15.53 21.13 5.25
C GLU A 105 16.40 21.58 6.41
N LEU A 106 16.26 20.98 7.59
CA LEU A 106 17.09 21.27 8.75
C LEU A 106 18.54 20.90 8.48
N ALA A 107 18.80 19.73 7.92
CA ALA A 107 20.15 19.29 7.58
C ALA A 107 20.81 20.22 6.56
N ALA A 108 20.07 20.66 5.55
CA ALA A 108 20.56 21.62 4.55
C ALA A 108 20.88 22.98 5.17
N ALA A 109 20.05 23.46 6.11
CA ALA A 109 20.28 24.72 6.82
C ALA A 109 21.56 24.66 7.69
N GLU A 110 21.79 23.52 8.38
CA GLU A 110 22.98 23.32 9.19
C GLU A 110 24.23 23.31 8.33
N ASP A 111 24.22 22.62 7.18
CA ASP A 111 25.34 22.60 6.25
C ASP A 111 25.64 23.97 5.65
N GLY A 112 24.61 24.78 5.42
CA GLY A 112 24.74 26.11 4.86
C GLY A 112 25.30 27.14 5.84
N GLN A 113 25.41 26.84 7.12
CA GLN A 113 25.91 27.74 8.16
C GLN A 113 27.40 27.57 8.47
N SER A 114 28.01 26.57 7.87
CA SER A 114 29.44 26.28 8.13
C SER A 114 30.38 27.12 7.31
#